data_2d59671657ac9d87a8778d541c7fdf58
#
_entry.id   2d59671657ac9d87a8778d541c7fdf58
#
_cell.length_a   1.000
_cell.length_b   1.000
_cell.length_c   1.000
_cell.angle_alpha   90.00
_cell.angle_beta   90.00
_cell.angle_gamma   90.00
#
_symmetry.space_group_name_H-M   'P 1'
#
loop_
_entity.id
_entity.type
_entity.pdbx_description
1 polymer ?
#
loop_
_entity_poly.entity_id
_entity_poly.type
_entity_poly.pdbx_seq_one_letter_code
_entity_poly.pdbx_strand_id
1 'polypeptide(L)'
;MMTSYLMRLDDACEKRNMEAWDRIEQLLDQYGVKPLVGVIPHCEDLAMEAYPEDPHFWERVKAWERKGWTIALHGYDHVYITRCGGLNPVNPRSEFAGVPLELQKQKISDGLQIMRAHGIVPRVFFAPSHTFDENTLTALRECSAIRILSDTVANDVYTKDGFTFVPQQTGSVRALPLKTVTFCYHPNVMDDATFERLEAFLARRHAAFKRFPVDERDSQGLTAYDRLLQKAYWAIRRLRGIR
;
A
#
# COMPACT_ATOMS: atom_id res chain seq x y z
N MET A 1 -10.59 -20.14 -12.75
CA MET A 1 -10.25 -19.72 -11.36
C MET A 1 -10.79 -18.32 -11.17
N MET A 2 -11.52 -18.01 -10.08
CA MET A 2 -12.05 -16.65 -9.87
C MET A 2 -10.93 -15.75 -9.33
N THR A 3 -10.83 -14.50 -9.84
CA THR A 3 -9.91 -13.49 -9.36
C THR A 3 -10.29 -13.07 -7.94
N SER A 4 -9.32 -13.01 -7.02
CA SER A 4 -9.47 -12.39 -5.70
C SER A 4 -9.09 -10.92 -5.80
N TYR A 5 -9.93 -10.04 -5.29
CA TYR A 5 -9.67 -8.61 -5.22
C TYR A 5 -9.24 -8.20 -3.81
N LEU A 6 -8.25 -7.31 -3.73
CA LEU A 6 -7.82 -6.65 -2.50
C LEU A 6 -7.97 -5.15 -2.67
N MET A 7 -8.30 -4.47 -1.56
CA MET A 7 -8.37 -3.02 -1.50
C MET A 7 -7.23 -2.48 -0.67
N ARG A 8 -6.53 -1.46 -1.19
CA ARG A 8 -5.51 -0.71 -0.47
C ARG A 8 -5.85 0.77 -0.53
N LEU A 9 -5.77 1.43 0.62
CA LEU A 9 -5.95 2.86 0.78
C LEU A 9 -4.63 3.46 1.26
N ASP A 10 -4.07 4.38 0.49
CA ASP A 10 -2.79 5.02 0.78
C ASP A 10 -2.99 6.39 1.44
N ASP A 11 -1.94 6.91 2.06
CA ASP A 11 -1.79 8.27 2.56
C ASP A 11 -2.74 8.63 3.73
N ALA A 12 -2.98 7.71 4.65
CA ALA A 12 -3.65 8.01 5.91
C ALA A 12 -2.67 8.67 6.88
N CYS A 13 -2.92 9.91 7.27
CA CYS A 13 -2.17 10.65 8.28
C CYS A 13 -3.09 11.60 9.06
N GLU A 14 -2.56 12.28 10.06
CA GLU A 14 -3.30 13.23 10.89
C GLU A 14 -3.92 14.36 10.06
N LYS A 15 -3.17 14.87 9.05
CA LYS A 15 -3.65 15.86 8.07
C LYS A 15 -4.17 15.15 6.81
N ARG A 16 -5.47 15.06 6.65
CA ARG A 16 -6.10 14.37 5.52
C ARG A 16 -7.46 14.96 5.15
N ASN A 17 -7.95 14.65 3.97
CA ASN A 17 -9.31 14.96 3.56
C ASN A 17 -10.31 14.10 4.34
N MET A 18 -10.76 14.58 5.50
CA MET A 18 -11.64 13.82 6.40
C MET A 18 -12.94 13.39 5.72
N GLU A 19 -13.55 14.27 4.91
CA GLU A 19 -14.79 13.96 4.19
C GLU A 19 -14.61 12.79 3.22
N ALA A 20 -13.53 12.80 2.43
CA ALA A 20 -13.23 11.72 1.50
C ALA A 20 -12.92 10.39 2.22
N TRP A 21 -12.23 10.47 3.37
CA TRP A 21 -11.98 9.29 4.21
C TRP A 21 -13.25 8.76 4.87
N ASP A 22 -14.17 9.62 5.29
CA ASP A 22 -15.48 9.20 5.80
C ASP A 22 -16.29 8.50 4.71
N ARG A 23 -16.31 9.08 3.52
CA ARG A 23 -17.04 8.54 2.37
C ARG A 23 -16.52 7.17 1.94
N ILE A 24 -15.19 6.99 1.83
CA ILE A 24 -14.62 5.69 1.47
C ILE A 24 -14.86 4.65 2.56
N GLU A 25 -14.77 5.03 3.83
CA GLU A 25 -15.03 4.15 4.96
C GLU A 25 -16.49 3.64 4.94
N GLN A 26 -17.46 4.53 4.79
CA GLN A 26 -18.88 4.19 4.68
C GLN A 26 -19.14 3.25 3.49
N LEU A 27 -18.55 3.58 2.33
CA LEU A 27 -18.71 2.77 1.12
C LEU A 27 -18.15 1.36 1.31
N LEU A 28 -16.96 1.22 1.85
CA LEU A 28 -16.35 -0.10 2.06
C LEU A 28 -17.09 -0.91 3.13
N ASP A 29 -17.56 -0.27 4.19
CA ASP A 29 -18.35 -0.93 5.23
C ASP A 29 -19.70 -1.41 4.70
N GLN A 30 -20.39 -0.62 3.86
CA GLN A 30 -21.64 -1.00 3.20
C GLN A 30 -21.49 -2.31 2.42
N TYR A 31 -20.37 -2.52 1.75
CA TYR A 31 -20.10 -3.73 0.95
C TYR A 31 -19.29 -4.80 1.73
N GLY A 32 -18.98 -4.59 2.99
CA GLY A 32 -18.24 -5.53 3.82
C GLY A 32 -16.77 -5.72 3.41
N VAL A 33 -16.20 -4.77 2.66
CA VAL A 33 -14.81 -4.84 2.18
C VAL A 33 -13.86 -4.36 3.27
N LYS A 34 -12.80 -5.14 3.51
CA LYS A 34 -11.79 -4.87 4.55
C LYS A 34 -10.45 -4.52 3.88
N PRO A 35 -10.11 -3.22 3.76
CA PRO A 35 -8.89 -2.79 3.08
C PRO A 35 -7.62 -2.98 3.91
N LEU A 36 -6.48 -2.86 3.23
CA LEU A 36 -5.21 -2.46 3.80
C LEU A 36 -5.15 -0.93 3.82
N VAL A 37 -4.82 -0.33 4.94
CA VAL A 37 -4.63 1.12 5.07
C VAL A 37 -3.16 1.43 5.36
N GLY A 38 -2.54 2.24 4.51
CA GLY A 38 -1.21 2.77 4.71
C GLY A 38 -1.22 3.99 5.59
N VAL A 39 -0.66 3.87 6.78
CA VAL A 39 -0.52 4.97 7.73
C VAL A 39 0.86 5.56 7.63
N ILE A 40 0.93 6.88 7.44
CA ILE A 40 2.16 7.68 7.51
C ILE A 40 2.28 8.19 8.94
N PRO A 41 3.23 7.70 9.73
CA PRO A 41 3.29 7.99 11.17
C PRO A 41 3.74 9.41 11.52
N HIS A 42 4.48 10.07 10.63
CA HIS A 42 5.01 11.43 10.81
C HIS A 42 4.97 12.19 9.48
N CYS A 43 3.78 12.56 9.04
CA CYS A 43 3.59 13.11 7.70
C CYS A 43 4.14 14.55 7.58
N GLU A 44 5.15 14.73 6.72
CA GLU A 44 5.72 16.02 6.32
C GLU A 44 5.46 16.34 4.83
N ASP A 45 4.55 15.61 4.17
CA ASP A 45 4.17 15.90 2.80
C ASP A 45 3.41 17.23 2.72
N LEU A 46 3.99 18.19 2.02
CA LEU A 46 3.39 19.51 1.83
C LEU A 46 2.00 19.47 1.18
N ALA A 47 1.69 18.44 0.42
CA ALA A 47 0.35 18.29 -0.17
C ALA A 47 -0.72 18.05 0.91
N MET A 48 -0.35 17.50 2.06
CA MET A 48 -1.25 17.25 3.18
C MET A 48 -1.51 18.50 4.05
N GLU A 49 -0.67 19.53 3.95
CA GLU A 49 -0.88 20.82 4.64
C GLU A 49 -2.19 21.54 4.21
N ALA A 50 -2.77 21.16 3.09
CA ALA A 50 -4.07 21.67 2.64
C ALA A 50 -5.24 21.21 3.53
N TYR A 51 -5.03 20.21 4.38
CA TYR A 51 -6.08 19.61 5.22
C TYR A 51 -5.86 19.94 6.69
N PRO A 52 -6.95 20.09 7.47
CA PRO A 52 -6.84 20.27 8.90
C PRO A 52 -6.31 18.99 9.58
N GLU A 53 -5.61 19.18 10.68
CA GLU A 53 -5.17 18.09 11.54
C GLU A 53 -6.36 17.49 12.30
N ASP A 54 -6.44 16.17 12.32
CA ASP A 54 -7.44 15.42 13.08
C ASP A 54 -6.82 14.94 14.41
N PRO A 55 -7.20 15.54 15.54
CA PRO A 55 -6.68 15.14 16.85
C PRO A 55 -7.11 13.73 17.27
N HIS A 56 -8.11 13.15 16.58
CA HIS A 56 -8.63 11.80 16.82
C HIS A 56 -8.16 10.77 15.80
N PHE A 57 -7.13 11.10 15.02
CA PHE A 57 -6.64 10.21 13.97
C PHE A 57 -6.29 8.80 14.48
N TRP A 58 -5.54 8.71 15.57
CA TRP A 58 -5.08 7.42 16.09
C TRP A 58 -6.22 6.58 16.70
N GLU A 59 -7.24 7.22 17.29
CA GLU A 59 -8.47 6.54 17.69
C GLU A 59 -9.19 5.93 16.48
N ARG A 60 -9.21 6.66 15.36
CA ARG A 60 -9.80 6.19 14.12
C ARG A 60 -9.00 5.01 13.53
N VAL A 61 -7.68 5.07 13.52
CA VAL A 61 -6.82 3.95 13.08
C VAL A 61 -7.12 2.69 13.89
N LYS A 62 -7.24 2.81 15.21
CA LYS A 62 -7.65 1.69 16.09
C LYS A 62 -9.07 1.19 15.77
N ALA A 63 -10.00 2.09 15.44
CA ALA A 63 -11.35 1.71 15.05
C ALA A 63 -11.34 0.90 13.73
N TRP A 64 -10.52 1.28 12.75
CA TRP A 64 -10.32 0.49 11.53
C TRP A 64 -9.77 -0.91 11.83
N GLU A 65 -8.77 -1.02 12.70
CA GLU A 65 -8.20 -2.31 13.09
C GLU A 65 -9.25 -3.19 13.79
N ARG A 66 -10.02 -2.63 14.76
CA ARG A 66 -11.08 -3.36 15.48
C ARG A 66 -12.16 -3.91 14.56
N LYS A 67 -12.52 -3.22 13.48
CA LYS A 67 -13.49 -3.72 12.49
C LYS A 67 -12.89 -4.62 11.43
N GLY A 68 -11.61 -4.97 11.58
CA GLY A 68 -10.90 -5.98 10.77
C GLY A 68 -10.18 -5.44 9.54
N TRP A 69 -9.98 -4.12 9.43
CA TRP A 69 -9.08 -3.55 8.44
C TRP A 69 -7.63 -3.86 8.81
N THR A 70 -6.76 -3.96 7.83
CA THR A 70 -5.34 -4.19 8.05
C THR A 70 -4.60 -2.86 8.03
N ILE A 71 -3.77 -2.60 9.04
CA ILE A 71 -2.96 -1.38 9.11
C ILE A 71 -1.53 -1.70 8.67
N ALA A 72 -0.98 -0.88 7.78
CA ALA A 72 0.39 -0.97 7.29
C ALA A 72 1.20 0.27 7.66
N LEU A 73 2.51 0.08 7.80
CA LEU A 73 3.46 1.18 7.79
C LEU A 73 3.64 1.67 6.34
N HIS A 74 3.32 2.95 6.08
CA HIS A 74 3.47 3.59 4.76
C HIS A 74 4.57 4.65 4.80
N GLY A 75 5.82 4.19 4.75
CA GLY A 75 6.96 5.06 4.93
C GLY A 75 7.07 5.62 6.35
N TYR A 76 7.68 6.79 6.48
CA TYR A 76 7.83 7.52 7.72
C TYR A 76 7.25 8.93 7.64
N ASP A 77 7.82 9.78 6.76
CA ASP A 77 7.46 11.19 6.62
C ASP A 77 6.81 11.54 5.27
N HIS A 78 6.77 10.60 4.33
CA HIS A 78 6.27 10.79 2.96
C HIS A 78 7.05 11.85 2.15
N VAL A 79 8.31 12.12 2.53
CA VAL A 79 9.19 13.07 1.83
C VAL A 79 10.12 12.34 0.86
N TYR A 80 10.05 12.72 -0.41
CA TYR A 80 10.86 12.12 -1.45
C TYR A 80 12.23 12.80 -1.54
N ILE A 81 13.29 12.08 -1.18
CA ILE A 81 14.67 12.59 -1.08
C ILE A 81 15.60 12.04 -2.16
N THR A 82 15.16 11.08 -2.95
CA THR A 82 15.93 10.54 -4.08
C THR A 82 15.07 10.43 -5.35
N ARG A 83 15.74 10.21 -6.50
CA ARG A 83 15.10 9.88 -7.77
C ARG A 83 15.27 8.41 -8.15
N CYS A 84 15.63 7.56 -7.20
CA CYS A 84 15.84 6.14 -7.43
C CYS A 84 14.50 5.38 -7.40
N GLY A 85 14.26 4.55 -8.41
CA GLY A 85 13.08 3.68 -8.45
C GLY A 85 13.27 2.33 -7.74
N GLY A 86 14.52 1.94 -7.46
CA GLY A 86 14.86 0.70 -6.77
C GLY A 86 14.37 -0.56 -7.49
N LEU A 87 13.84 -1.49 -6.71
CA LEU A 87 13.31 -2.78 -7.18
C LEU A 87 11.95 -2.67 -7.88
N ASN A 88 11.21 -1.58 -7.64
CA ASN A 88 9.88 -1.35 -8.22
C ASN A 88 9.79 0.06 -8.80
N PRO A 89 10.46 0.35 -9.94
CA PRO A 89 10.66 1.69 -10.48
C PRO A 89 9.40 2.25 -11.17
N VAL A 90 8.28 2.30 -10.48
CA VAL A 90 7.01 2.85 -10.99
C VAL A 90 7.01 4.38 -11.02
N ASN A 91 7.83 5.02 -10.19
CA ASN A 91 7.97 6.47 -10.10
C ASN A 91 9.46 6.87 -10.01
N PRO A 92 9.84 8.06 -10.53
CA PRO A 92 11.20 8.58 -10.44
C PRO A 92 11.39 9.43 -9.17
N ARG A 93 10.90 8.98 -8.05
CA ARG A 93 11.02 9.62 -6.74
C ARG A 93 10.88 8.59 -5.64
N SER A 94 11.60 8.75 -4.54
CA SER A 94 11.53 7.81 -3.44
C SER A 94 11.87 8.44 -2.10
N GLU A 95 11.18 7.97 -1.07
CA GLU A 95 11.55 8.16 0.33
C GLU A 95 12.60 7.13 0.77
N PHE A 96 12.65 5.95 0.13
CA PHE A 96 13.48 4.81 0.54
C PHE A 96 14.53 4.41 -0.49
N ALA A 97 14.13 4.11 -1.74
CA ALA A 97 15.09 3.61 -2.72
C ALA A 97 16.22 4.61 -2.98
N GLY A 98 17.47 4.12 -2.95
CA GLY A 98 18.68 4.93 -3.11
C GLY A 98 19.09 5.71 -1.86
N VAL A 99 18.41 5.52 -0.74
CA VAL A 99 18.74 6.12 0.56
C VAL A 99 19.71 5.20 1.30
N PRO A 100 20.71 5.74 2.03
CA PRO A 100 21.61 4.92 2.86
C PRO A 100 20.87 4.03 3.84
N LEU A 101 21.36 2.80 4.03
CA LEU A 101 20.72 1.79 4.88
C LEU A 101 20.39 2.30 6.28
N GLU A 102 21.33 2.97 6.94
CA GLU A 102 21.14 3.45 8.32
C GLU A 102 20.01 4.49 8.42
N LEU A 103 19.86 5.35 7.41
CA LEU A 103 18.75 6.29 7.38
C LEU A 103 17.39 5.58 7.14
N GLN A 104 17.37 4.56 6.29
CA GLN A 104 16.16 3.73 6.13
C GLN A 104 15.79 2.99 7.42
N LYS A 105 16.77 2.44 8.14
CA LYS A 105 16.56 1.83 9.47
C LYS A 105 15.98 2.81 10.46
N GLN A 106 16.53 4.04 10.49
CA GLN A 106 16.04 5.10 11.37
C GLN A 106 14.57 5.41 11.08
N LYS A 107 14.23 5.69 9.81
CA LYS A 107 12.84 5.98 9.39
C LYS A 107 11.88 4.86 9.78
N ILE A 108 12.24 3.61 9.53
CA ILE A 108 11.40 2.44 9.88
C ILE A 108 11.24 2.33 11.40
N SER A 109 12.32 2.48 12.15
CA SER A 109 12.30 2.38 13.62
C SER A 109 11.45 3.48 14.26
N ASP A 110 11.61 4.72 13.82
CA ASP A 110 10.87 5.86 14.33
C ASP A 110 9.38 5.74 13.98
N GLY A 111 9.06 5.37 12.74
CA GLY A 111 7.68 5.14 12.33
C GLY A 111 6.99 4.05 13.15
N LEU A 112 7.68 2.93 13.39
CA LEU A 112 7.17 1.87 14.24
C LEU A 112 7.05 2.27 15.71
N GLN A 113 7.95 3.13 16.21
CA GLN A 113 7.87 3.65 17.57
C GLN A 113 6.61 4.50 17.76
N ILE A 114 6.33 5.41 16.83
CA ILE A 114 5.11 6.23 16.86
C ILE A 114 3.87 5.35 16.81
N MET A 115 3.77 4.43 15.85
CA MET A 115 2.61 3.54 15.75
C MET A 115 2.39 2.70 17.01
N ARG A 116 3.47 2.16 17.61
CA ARG A 116 3.40 1.39 18.86
C ARG A 116 2.97 2.23 20.05
N ALA A 117 3.39 3.49 20.14
CA ALA A 117 2.94 4.41 21.19
C ALA A 117 1.42 4.61 21.16
N HIS A 118 0.81 4.47 19.99
CA HIS A 118 -0.64 4.46 19.80
C HIS A 118 -1.28 3.06 19.83
N GLY A 119 -0.52 2.02 20.19
CA GLY A 119 -1.02 0.65 20.31
C GLY A 119 -1.23 -0.08 18.98
N ILE A 120 -0.65 0.41 17.89
CA ILE A 120 -0.70 -0.22 16.55
C ILE A 120 0.60 -0.95 16.26
N VAL A 121 0.50 -2.23 15.83
CA VAL A 121 1.65 -3.05 15.47
C VAL A 121 1.50 -3.54 14.02
N PRO A 122 2.00 -2.78 13.03
CA PRO A 122 1.84 -3.15 11.63
C PRO A 122 2.66 -4.40 11.28
N ARG A 123 2.09 -5.27 10.46
CA ARG A 123 2.75 -6.45 9.90
C ARG A 123 3.03 -6.32 8.39
N VAL A 124 2.56 -5.24 7.78
CA VAL A 124 2.68 -4.95 6.37
C VAL A 124 3.39 -3.63 6.18
N PHE A 125 4.23 -3.55 5.16
CA PHE A 125 4.87 -2.33 4.70
C PHE A 125 4.58 -2.13 3.22
N PHE A 126 4.47 -0.89 2.81
CA PHE A 126 4.65 -0.48 1.43
C PHE A 126 5.20 0.95 1.38
N ALA A 127 6.13 1.16 0.46
CA ALA A 127 6.84 2.43 0.36
C ALA A 127 6.00 3.52 -0.31
N PRO A 128 6.08 4.77 0.14
CA PRO A 128 5.57 5.91 -0.61
C PRO A 128 6.10 5.89 -2.05
N SER A 129 5.25 6.33 -2.99
CA SER A 129 5.58 6.27 -4.41
C SER A 129 5.86 4.85 -4.96
N HIS A 130 5.59 3.79 -4.20
CA HIS A 130 5.82 2.38 -4.52
C HIS A 130 7.30 2.01 -4.73
N THR A 131 8.24 2.84 -4.31
CA THR A 131 9.67 2.70 -4.63
C THR A 131 10.48 2.29 -3.41
N PHE A 132 11.13 1.13 -3.50
CA PHE A 132 11.96 0.54 -2.45
C PHE A 132 13.14 -0.23 -3.07
N ASP A 133 14.16 -0.55 -2.29
CA ASP A 133 15.35 -1.26 -2.74
C ASP A 133 15.80 -2.36 -1.77
N GLU A 134 16.96 -2.99 -2.01
CA GLU A 134 17.51 -4.04 -1.15
C GLU A 134 17.84 -3.52 0.26
N ASN A 135 18.22 -2.24 0.39
CA ASN A 135 18.42 -1.62 1.70
C ASN A 135 17.11 -1.53 2.48
N THR A 136 15.99 -1.26 1.80
CA THR A 136 14.66 -1.25 2.42
C THR A 136 14.30 -2.62 3.00
N LEU A 137 14.53 -3.70 2.22
CA LEU A 137 14.31 -5.06 2.69
C LEU A 137 15.22 -5.42 3.87
N THR A 138 16.47 -5.00 3.81
CA THR A 138 17.43 -5.18 4.90
C THR A 138 17.01 -4.43 6.16
N ALA A 139 16.64 -3.16 6.03
CA ALA A 139 16.16 -2.34 7.15
C ALA A 139 14.89 -2.94 7.80
N LEU A 140 13.92 -3.37 7.00
CA LEU A 140 12.73 -4.07 7.51
C LEU A 140 13.09 -5.35 8.27
N ARG A 141 14.05 -6.14 7.75
CA ARG A 141 14.49 -7.39 8.38
C ARG A 141 15.17 -7.16 9.72
N GLU A 142 15.98 -6.10 9.83
CA GLU A 142 16.78 -5.82 11.02
C GLU A 142 16.02 -5.03 12.09
N CYS A 143 15.12 -4.12 11.68
CA CYS A 143 14.45 -3.20 12.60
C CYS A 143 12.99 -3.57 12.91
N SER A 144 12.44 -4.62 12.28
CA SER A 144 11.02 -4.94 12.41
C SER A 144 10.71 -6.43 12.32
N ALA A 145 9.48 -6.80 12.70
CA ALA A 145 8.90 -8.10 12.40
C ALA A 145 8.11 -8.12 11.07
N ILE A 146 8.13 -7.04 10.29
CA ILE A 146 7.41 -6.94 9.02
C ILE A 146 8.09 -7.83 7.98
N ARG A 147 7.31 -8.74 7.38
CA ARG A 147 7.76 -9.63 6.30
C ARG A 147 6.78 -9.65 5.11
N ILE A 148 5.82 -8.74 5.10
CA ILE A 148 4.81 -8.63 4.03
C ILE A 148 4.92 -7.24 3.41
N LEU A 149 5.09 -7.20 2.08
CA LEU A 149 5.08 -5.96 1.29
C LEU A 149 3.88 -5.96 0.32
N SER A 150 3.19 -4.83 0.26
CA SER A 150 2.12 -4.62 -0.72
C SER A 150 2.62 -3.76 -1.87
N ASP A 151 3.36 -4.37 -2.78
CA ASP A 151 3.83 -3.73 -4.02
C ASP A 151 4.29 -4.78 -5.03
N THR A 152 4.79 -4.32 -6.18
CA THR A 152 5.25 -5.12 -7.32
C THR A 152 4.13 -5.60 -8.25
N VAL A 153 4.50 -6.31 -9.29
CA VAL A 153 3.59 -6.87 -10.30
C VAL A 153 3.79 -8.37 -10.39
N ALA A 154 2.75 -9.12 -10.11
CA ALA A 154 2.70 -10.56 -10.29
C ALA A 154 1.25 -11.02 -10.52
N ASN A 155 1.06 -12.27 -10.91
CA ASN A 155 -0.24 -12.89 -11.08
C ASN A 155 -0.91 -13.22 -9.73
N ASP A 156 -0.10 -13.52 -8.72
CA ASP A 156 -0.56 -13.92 -7.38
C ASP A 156 0.45 -13.47 -6.32
N VAL A 157 0.10 -13.65 -5.06
CA VAL A 157 1.02 -13.49 -3.91
C VAL A 157 2.20 -14.44 -4.08
N TYR A 158 3.41 -13.97 -3.81
CA TYR A 158 4.63 -14.76 -3.93
C TYR A 158 5.62 -14.46 -2.81
N THR A 159 6.55 -15.37 -2.58
CA THR A 159 7.66 -15.20 -1.63
C THR A 159 8.97 -15.00 -2.38
N LYS A 160 9.79 -14.10 -1.86
CA LYS A 160 11.17 -13.89 -2.31
C LYS A 160 12.00 -13.32 -1.16
N ASP A 161 13.20 -13.85 -0.97
CA ASP A 161 14.19 -13.35 0.01
C ASP A 161 13.64 -13.21 1.45
N GLY A 162 12.76 -14.13 1.86
CA GLY A 162 12.15 -14.14 3.20
C GLY A 162 11.02 -13.12 3.38
N PHE A 163 10.53 -12.53 2.30
CA PHE A 163 9.37 -11.66 2.29
C PHE A 163 8.23 -12.24 1.46
N THR A 164 7.01 -11.98 1.89
CA THR A 164 5.79 -12.18 1.11
C THR A 164 5.43 -10.90 0.38
N PHE A 165 5.31 -10.97 -0.92
CA PHE A 165 4.88 -9.85 -1.76
C PHE A 165 3.43 -10.04 -2.18
N VAL A 166 2.59 -9.08 -1.86
CA VAL A 166 1.21 -8.98 -2.33
C VAL A 166 1.19 -7.95 -3.46
N PRO A 167 1.02 -8.40 -4.73
CA PRO A 167 1.17 -7.51 -5.86
C PRO A 167 0.10 -6.42 -5.88
N GLN A 168 0.48 -5.22 -6.35
CA GLN A 168 -0.40 -4.09 -6.58
C GLN A 168 -0.30 -3.67 -8.05
N GLN A 169 -1.42 -3.72 -8.79
CA GLN A 169 -1.37 -3.58 -10.23
C GLN A 169 -2.05 -2.33 -10.77
N THR A 170 -2.97 -1.72 -10.03
CA THR A 170 -3.77 -0.61 -10.59
C THR A 170 -4.33 0.31 -9.50
N GLY A 171 -4.41 1.61 -9.84
CA GLY A 171 -5.05 2.66 -9.02
C GLY A 171 -6.56 2.81 -9.26
N SER A 172 -7.20 1.91 -10.02
CA SER A 172 -8.64 1.96 -10.25
C SER A 172 -9.21 0.57 -10.48
N VAL A 173 -10.47 0.37 -10.06
CA VAL A 173 -11.17 -0.90 -10.22
C VAL A 173 -11.37 -1.28 -11.68
N ARG A 174 -11.00 -2.50 -12.01
CA ARG A 174 -11.21 -3.15 -13.32
C ARG A 174 -10.98 -4.65 -13.22
N ALA A 175 -11.61 -5.40 -14.08
CA ALA A 175 -11.34 -6.83 -14.20
C ALA A 175 -9.97 -7.04 -14.88
N LEU A 176 -9.08 -7.76 -14.22
CA LEU A 176 -7.81 -8.21 -14.79
C LEU A 176 -7.74 -9.73 -14.73
N PRO A 177 -7.13 -10.40 -15.73
CA PRO A 177 -7.03 -11.86 -15.78
C PRO A 177 -5.89 -12.38 -14.90
N LEU A 178 -5.89 -11.98 -13.62
CA LEU A 178 -4.89 -12.36 -12.61
C LEU A 178 -5.59 -13.05 -11.45
N LYS A 179 -4.86 -13.86 -10.70
CA LYS A 179 -5.41 -14.56 -9.53
C LYS A 179 -5.68 -13.61 -8.37
N THR A 180 -4.75 -12.68 -8.12
CA THR A 180 -4.87 -11.64 -7.08
C THR A 180 -4.67 -10.27 -7.71
N VAL A 181 -5.61 -9.35 -7.47
CA VAL A 181 -5.56 -7.96 -7.94
C VAL A 181 -5.76 -7.03 -6.76
N THR A 182 -4.79 -6.17 -6.50
CA THR A 182 -4.90 -5.11 -5.50
C THR A 182 -5.16 -3.78 -6.18
N PHE A 183 -6.26 -3.15 -5.79
CA PHE A 183 -6.61 -1.78 -6.17
C PHE A 183 -6.05 -0.82 -5.12
N CYS A 184 -5.29 0.18 -5.56
CA CYS A 184 -4.71 1.20 -4.69
C CYS A 184 -5.44 2.52 -4.91
N TYR A 185 -6.06 3.05 -3.87
CA TYR A 185 -6.73 4.35 -3.90
C TYR A 185 -6.08 5.32 -2.92
N HIS A 186 -6.11 6.59 -3.27
CA HIS A 186 -5.64 7.70 -2.45
C HIS A 186 -6.85 8.56 -2.08
N PRO A 187 -7.55 8.30 -0.97
CA PRO A 187 -8.81 8.97 -0.65
C PRO A 187 -8.71 10.49 -0.66
N ASN A 188 -7.56 11.05 -0.25
CA ASN A 188 -7.34 12.49 -0.21
C ASN A 188 -7.59 13.22 -1.54
N VAL A 189 -7.44 12.53 -2.67
CA VAL A 189 -7.55 13.11 -4.02
C VAL A 189 -8.61 12.43 -4.90
N MET A 190 -9.49 11.60 -4.31
CA MET A 190 -10.59 10.98 -5.05
C MET A 190 -11.69 12.00 -5.38
N ASP A 191 -12.07 12.03 -6.64
CA ASP A 191 -13.22 12.78 -7.13
C ASP A 191 -14.51 11.93 -7.12
N ASP A 192 -15.67 12.58 -7.33
CA ASP A 192 -16.97 11.92 -7.38
C ASP A 192 -17.01 10.79 -8.42
N ALA A 193 -16.45 11.02 -9.59
CA ALA A 193 -16.44 10.02 -10.65
C ALA A 193 -15.63 8.78 -10.27
N THR A 194 -14.60 8.94 -9.42
CA THR A 194 -13.82 7.82 -8.88
C THR A 194 -14.61 7.05 -7.84
N PHE A 195 -15.34 7.73 -6.96
CA PHE A 195 -16.24 7.09 -6.00
C PHE A 195 -17.36 6.32 -6.70
N GLU A 196 -18.02 6.92 -7.69
CA GLU A 196 -19.09 6.28 -8.48
C GLU A 196 -18.60 5.01 -9.19
N ARG A 197 -17.42 5.07 -9.81
CA ARG A 197 -16.83 3.89 -10.46
C ARG A 197 -16.52 2.77 -9.47
N LEU A 198 -15.98 3.14 -8.29
CA LEU A 198 -15.70 2.18 -7.23
C LEU A 198 -16.99 1.54 -6.73
N GLU A 199 -18.00 2.32 -6.40
CA GLU A 199 -19.30 1.84 -5.94
C GLU A 199 -19.96 0.91 -6.95
N ALA A 200 -20.00 1.30 -8.21
CA ALA A 200 -20.54 0.46 -9.29
C ALA A 200 -19.80 -0.87 -9.46
N PHE A 201 -18.49 -0.90 -9.18
CA PHE A 201 -17.72 -2.13 -9.20
C PHE A 201 -18.01 -2.99 -7.95
N LEU A 202 -18.06 -2.39 -6.76
CA LEU A 202 -18.38 -3.07 -5.51
C LEU A 202 -19.76 -3.70 -5.56
N ALA A 203 -20.77 -2.99 -6.06
CA ALA A 203 -22.13 -3.50 -6.22
C ALA A 203 -22.19 -4.83 -7.00
N ARG A 204 -21.29 -5.01 -7.96
CA ARG A 204 -21.23 -6.22 -8.79
C ARG A 204 -20.23 -7.28 -8.32
N ARG A 205 -19.22 -6.91 -7.55
CA ARG A 205 -18.04 -7.75 -7.31
C ARG A 205 -17.59 -7.83 -5.86
N HIS A 206 -18.30 -7.23 -4.89
CA HIS A 206 -17.87 -7.21 -3.47
C HIS A 206 -17.57 -8.61 -2.92
N ALA A 207 -18.32 -9.63 -3.30
CA ALA A 207 -18.10 -11.02 -2.87
C ALA A 207 -16.71 -11.59 -3.27
N ALA A 208 -16.07 -11.02 -4.30
CA ALA A 208 -14.73 -11.40 -4.73
C ALA A 208 -13.61 -10.67 -3.94
N PHE A 209 -13.95 -9.64 -3.16
CA PHE A 209 -12.99 -8.99 -2.29
C PHE A 209 -12.63 -9.88 -1.10
N LYS A 210 -11.35 -9.92 -0.79
CA LYS A 210 -10.81 -10.67 0.34
C LYS A 210 -10.13 -9.71 1.30
N ARG A 211 -10.06 -10.11 2.57
CA ARG A 211 -9.21 -9.43 3.54
C ARG A 211 -7.76 -9.52 3.09
N PHE A 212 -6.99 -8.46 3.34
CA PHE A 212 -5.56 -8.45 3.03
C PHE A 212 -4.84 -9.56 3.82
N PRO A 213 -4.02 -10.38 3.15
CA PRO A 213 -3.32 -11.48 3.82
C PRO A 213 -2.24 -10.92 4.75
N VAL A 214 -2.31 -11.27 6.03
CA VAL A 214 -1.35 -10.86 7.07
C VAL A 214 -0.56 -12.03 7.63
N ASP A 215 -0.94 -13.25 7.29
CA ASP A 215 -0.22 -14.45 7.66
C ASP A 215 0.76 -14.82 6.55
N GLU A 216 1.95 -15.23 6.96
CA GLU A 216 2.93 -15.83 6.04
C GLU A 216 2.27 -17.07 5.43
N ARG A 217 1.93 -16.99 4.16
CA ARG A 217 1.46 -18.15 3.44
C ARG A 217 2.67 -18.89 2.91
N ASP A 218 2.58 -20.19 2.81
CA ASP A 218 3.43 -21.02 1.95
C ASP A 218 3.15 -20.62 0.48
N SER A 219 3.55 -19.41 0.13
CA SER A 219 3.39 -18.93 -1.23
C SER A 219 4.62 -19.36 -2.04
N GLN A 220 4.35 -19.76 -3.25
CA GLN A 220 5.41 -20.16 -4.18
C GLN A 220 6.23 -18.92 -4.56
N GLY A 221 7.50 -19.13 -4.91
CA GLY A 221 8.32 -18.09 -5.52
C GLY A 221 7.76 -17.65 -6.88
N LEU A 222 8.31 -16.56 -7.43
CA LEU A 222 7.94 -16.06 -8.76
C LEU A 222 8.00 -17.17 -9.83
N THR A 223 6.89 -17.38 -10.51
CA THR A 223 6.79 -18.36 -11.61
C THR A 223 7.42 -17.80 -12.90
N ALA A 224 7.57 -18.63 -13.92
CA ALA A 224 7.99 -18.18 -15.24
C ALA A 224 6.97 -17.18 -15.85
N TYR A 225 5.68 -17.40 -15.58
CA TYR A 225 4.61 -16.50 -15.99
C TYR A 225 4.74 -15.12 -15.32
N ASP A 226 5.01 -15.06 -14.02
CA ASP A 226 5.19 -13.78 -13.31
C ASP A 226 6.39 -13.01 -13.86
N ARG A 227 7.50 -13.69 -14.15
CA ARG A 227 8.68 -13.06 -14.78
C ARG A 227 8.38 -12.49 -16.15
N LEU A 228 7.59 -13.19 -16.96
CA LEU A 228 7.13 -12.70 -18.26
C LEU A 228 6.19 -11.49 -18.10
N LEU A 229 5.25 -11.58 -17.17
CA LEU A 229 4.31 -10.49 -16.86
C LEU A 229 5.06 -9.22 -16.43
N GLN A 230 6.05 -9.34 -15.54
CA GLN A 230 6.90 -8.23 -15.12
C GLN A 230 7.68 -7.62 -16.31
N LYS A 231 8.30 -8.45 -17.15
CA LYS A 231 9.00 -7.97 -18.35
C LYS A 231 8.06 -7.21 -19.28
N ALA A 232 6.88 -7.74 -19.55
CA ALA A 232 5.88 -7.10 -20.40
C ALA A 232 5.39 -5.78 -19.80
N TYR A 233 5.10 -5.74 -18.50
CA TYR A 233 4.69 -4.54 -17.78
C TYR A 233 5.73 -3.42 -17.89
N TRP A 234 7.00 -3.72 -17.63
CA TRP A 234 8.07 -2.73 -17.72
C TRP A 234 8.36 -2.29 -19.16
N ALA A 235 8.25 -3.20 -20.14
CA ALA A 235 8.38 -2.84 -21.56
C ALA A 235 7.27 -1.87 -21.99
N ILE A 236 6.00 -2.14 -21.61
CA ILE A 236 4.87 -1.27 -21.93
C ILE A 236 5.02 0.11 -21.28
N ARG A 237 5.45 0.18 -20.01
CA ARG A 237 5.68 1.46 -19.34
C ARG A 237 6.76 2.30 -20.04
N ARG A 238 7.88 1.67 -20.46
CA ARG A 238 8.94 2.35 -21.22
C ARG A 238 8.44 2.90 -22.56
N LEU A 239 7.66 2.09 -23.30
CA LEU A 239 7.08 2.50 -24.59
C LEU A 239 6.10 3.67 -24.46
N ARG A 240 5.38 3.74 -23.34
CA ARG A 240 4.45 4.84 -23.05
C ARG A 240 5.09 6.07 -22.44
N GLY A 241 6.41 6.09 -22.27
CA GLY A 241 7.13 7.20 -21.63
C GLY A 241 6.76 7.42 -20.15
N ILE A 242 6.10 6.44 -19.54
CA ILE A 242 5.73 6.49 -18.11
C ILE A 242 6.97 6.08 -17.32
N ARG A 243 7.72 7.09 -16.89
CA ARG A 243 8.88 6.94 -16.00
C ARG A 243 8.46 7.13 -14.56
#